data_1268bb02de1dfefd18861af0a20bef5b
#
_entry.id   1268bb02de1dfefd18861af0a20bef5b
#
_cell.length_a   1.000
_cell.length_b   1.000
_cell.length_c   1.000
_cell.angle_alpha   90.00
_cell.angle_beta   90.00
_cell.angle_gamma   90.00
#
_symmetry.space_group_name_H-M   'P 1'
#
loop_
_entity.id
_entity.type
_entity.pdbx_description
1 polymer ?
#
loop_
_entity_poly.entity_id
_entity_poly.type
_entity_poly.pdbx_seq_one_letter_code
_entity_poly.pdbx_strand_id
1 'polypeptide(L)'
;MSAIALLEQNVYAAEAAFRQVSVGNGLVFKREAEFAIQIVSATSFALNTATNNPQSVRDAVTNVGAMGLSLNPAAKLAYLVPRDKKICLDVSYMGLLELAVASGSVLWAKADVVRQEDTFSLNGYDQPPSHAYHPFATDRGAVVGVYVVAKLANGDCITDTMTIDEVHDIRARSSAWKAYLADASKKNPWVTDAVEMTKKTIIKRAYKTWPRTDRLDSAVHHLNTDGQQGVDPLVVEMEVPPFDVEEELKGIDVAATHAELQRIWKRCSAACLQAKDRLGNERLKRAILARDAVVNMNKEQA
;
A
#
# COMPACT_ATOMS: atom_id res chain seq x y z
N MET A 1 -1.08 2.33 29.82
CA MET A 1 -1.16 3.14 28.56
C MET A 1 -2.56 2.92 28.00
N SER A 2 -3.26 3.97 27.54
CA SER A 2 -4.58 3.78 26.91
C SER A 2 -4.43 3.13 25.54
N ALA A 3 -5.48 2.48 25.04
CA ALA A 3 -5.47 1.85 23.70
C ALA A 3 -5.18 2.88 22.60
N ILE A 4 -5.70 4.10 22.74
CA ILE A 4 -5.44 5.21 21.81
C ILE A 4 -3.97 5.63 21.85
N ALA A 5 -3.36 5.80 23.04
CA ALA A 5 -1.95 6.16 23.15
C ALA A 5 -1.02 5.09 22.55
N LEU A 6 -1.40 3.79 22.66
CA LEU A 6 -0.66 2.70 22.01
C LEU A 6 -0.82 2.75 20.48
N LEU A 7 -2.01 3.07 19.98
CA LEU A 7 -2.25 3.27 18.55
C LEU A 7 -1.40 4.43 18.01
N GLU A 8 -1.43 5.60 18.66
CA GLU A 8 -0.64 6.78 18.29
C GLU A 8 0.86 6.44 18.24
N GLN A 9 1.38 5.81 19.29
CA GLN A 9 2.77 5.39 19.34
C GLN A 9 3.15 4.52 18.14
N ASN A 10 2.31 3.57 17.73
CA ASN A 10 2.59 2.68 16.60
C ASN A 10 2.44 3.36 15.24
N VAL A 11 1.49 4.27 15.08
CA VAL A 11 1.36 5.08 13.87
C VAL A 11 2.60 5.95 13.68
N TYR A 12 3.03 6.67 14.72
CA TYR A 12 4.23 7.52 14.62
C TYR A 12 5.54 6.72 14.50
N ALA A 13 5.60 5.50 15.05
CA ALA A 13 6.76 4.63 14.86
C ALA A 13 6.98 4.20 13.39
N ALA A 14 5.97 4.31 12.53
CA ALA A 14 6.08 4.02 11.10
C ALA A 14 6.72 5.17 10.29
N GLU A 15 7.01 6.35 10.89
CA GLU A 15 7.43 7.54 10.14
C GLU A 15 8.67 7.31 9.29
N ALA A 16 9.70 6.69 9.84
CA ALA A 16 10.95 6.45 9.12
C ALA A 16 10.74 5.56 7.89
N ALA A 17 10.02 4.44 8.06
CA ALA A 17 9.70 3.52 6.98
C ALA A 17 8.78 4.18 5.94
N PHE A 18 7.75 4.92 6.37
CA PHE A 18 6.87 5.68 5.49
C PHE A 18 7.66 6.65 4.61
N ARG A 19 8.56 7.45 5.19
CA ARG A 19 9.38 8.42 4.44
C ARG A 19 10.31 7.75 3.45
N GLN A 20 10.87 6.61 3.80
CA GLN A 20 11.78 5.85 2.95
C GLN A 20 11.09 5.30 1.69
N VAL A 21 9.83 4.84 1.82
CA VAL A 21 9.08 4.24 0.71
C VAL A 21 8.19 5.25 -0.02
N SER A 22 8.05 6.48 0.50
CA SER A 22 7.18 7.49 -0.11
C SER A 22 7.64 7.84 -1.51
N VAL A 23 6.77 7.57 -2.47
CA VAL A 23 6.97 7.89 -3.88
C VAL A 23 6.42 9.30 -4.11
N GLY A 24 7.28 10.27 -4.32
CA GLY A 24 7.15 11.61 -4.95
C GLY A 24 5.83 12.42 -4.92
N ASN A 25 4.85 12.09 -4.12
CA ASN A 25 3.46 12.55 -4.27
C ASN A 25 3.02 13.64 -3.31
N GLY A 26 3.93 14.25 -2.60
CA GLY A 26 3.56 15.31 -1.65
C GLY A 26 2.73 14.84 -0.45
N LEU A 27 2.69 13.52 -0.15
CA LEU A 27 2.08 13.04 1.07
C LEU A 27 2.90 13.52 2.28
N VAL A 28 2.23 14.20 3.19
CA VAL A 28 2.83 14.66 4.43
C VAL A 28 2.52 13.64 5.52
N PHE A 29 3.53 12.93 6.02
CA PHE A 29 3.37 11.88 7.03
C PHE A 29 2.47 12.29 8.18
N LYS A 30 2.71 13.46 8.80
CA LYS A 30 1.93 13.93 9.95
C LYS A 30 0.42 13.96 9.66
N ARG A 31 0.02 14.41 8.46
CA ARG A 31 -1.39 14.46 8.07
C ARG A 31 -1.97 13.06 7.87
N GLU A 32 -1.24 12.17 7.23
CA GLU A 32 -1.68 10.80 7.01
C GLU A 32 -1.73 10.01 8.33
N ALA A 33 -0.82 10.29 9.27
CA ALA A 33 -0.83 9.73 10.62
C ALA A 33 -2.10 10.13 11.39
N GLU A 34 -2.50 11.41 11.35
CA GLU A 34 -3.74 11.87 11.97
C GLU A 34 -4.98 11.20 11.36
N PHE A 35 -5.03 11.04 10.04
CA PHE A 35 -6.12 10.29 9.39
C PHE A 35 -6.12 8.81 9.81
N ALA A 36 -4.95 8.18 9.90
CA ALA A 36 -4.85 6.79 10.33
C ALA A 36 -5.38 6.60 11.76
N ILE A 37 -4.99 7.48 12.70
CA ILE A 37 -5.46 7.48 14.08
C ILE A 37 -6.98 7.66 14.12
N GLN A 38 -7.51 8.66 13.41
CA GLN A 38 -8.94 8.93 13.34
C GLN A 38 -9.73 7.72 12.82
N ILE A 39 -9.29 7.11 11.72
CA ILE A 39 -9.97 5.97 11.09
C ILE A 39 -9.97 4.76 12.01
N VAL A 40 -8.80 4.40 12.58
CA VAL A 40 -8.67 3.20 13.40
C VAL A 40 -9.36 3.38 14.77
N SER A 41 -9.35 4.57 15.35
CA SER A 41 -10.03 4.86 16.62
C SER A 41 -11.54 4.99 16.50
N ALA A 42 -12.09 5.15 15.28
CA ALA A 42 -13.52 5.34 15.05
C ALA A 42 -14.39 4.16 15.50
N THR A 43 -13.85 2.96 15.60
CA THR A 43 -14.58 1.77 16.07
C THR A 43 -13.76 0.98 17.11
N SER A 44 -14.44 0.46 18.12
CA SER A 44 -13.82 -0.39 19.13
C SER A 44 -13.19 -1.66 18.52
N PHE A 45 -13.80 -2.21 17.46
CA PHE A 45 -13.28 -3.39 16.78
C PHE A 45 -11.93 -3.10 16.08
N ALA A 46 -11.81 -1.99 15.36
CA ALA A 46 -10.56 -1.61 14.72
C ALA A 46 -9.49 -1.26 15.76
N LEU A 47 -9.85 -0.51 16.82
CA LEU A 47 -8.93 -0.16 17.89
C LEU A 47 -8.39 -1.39 18.63
N ASN A 48 -9.26 -2.36 18.94
CA ASN A 48 -8.86 -3.63 19.56
C ASN A 48 -7.94 -4.44 18.62
N THR A 49 -8.25 -4.48 17.33
CA THR A 49 -7.40 -5.15 16.35
C THR A 49 -6.01 -4.52 16.29
N ALA A 50 -5.92 -3.19 16.26
CA ALA A 50 -4.68 -2.42 16.27
C ALA A 50 -3.86 -2.66 17.54
N THR A 51 -4.52 -2.71 18.71
CA THR A 51 -3.88 -2.93 20.00
C THR A 51 -3.30 -4.34 20.10
N ASN A 52 -4.02 -5.35 19.58
CA ASN A 52 -3.60 -6.74 19.61
C ASN A 52 -2.53 -7.07 18.56
N ASN A 53 -2.44 -6.29 17.48
CA ASN A 53 -1.44 -6.45 16.43
C ASN A 53 -0.85 -5.09 16.02
N PRO A 54 0.01 -4.49 16.87
CA PRO A 54 0.61 -3.18 16.61
C PRO A 54 1.49 -3.15 15.36
N GLN A 55 2.13 -4.28 15.00
CA GLN A 55 2.93 -4.36 13.78
C GLN A 55 2.09 -4.11 12.54
N SER A 56 0.88 -4.68 12.46
CA SER A 56 0.00 -4.46 11.30
C SER A 56 -0.39 -2.99 11.10
N VAL A 57 -0.42 -2.18 12.16
CA VAL A 57 -0.64 -0.73 12.05
C VAL A 57 0.55 -0.05 11.38
N ARG A 58 1.77 -0.38 11.82
CA ARG A 58 3.01 0.17 11.22
C ARG A 58 3.12 -0.20 9.74
N ASP A 59 2.84 -1.46 9.42
CA ASP A 59 2.88 -1.99 8.05
C ASP A 59 1.84 -1.28 7.17
N ALA A 60 0.60 -1.16 7.65
CA ALA A 60 -0.47 -0.49 6.90
C ALA A 60 -0.16 1.00 6.65
N VAL A 61 0.40 1.72 7.64
CA VAL A 61 0.80 3.12 7.48
C VAL A 61 2.00 3.25 6.53
N THR A 62 2.97 2.34 6.59
CA THR A 62 4.08 2.29 5.65
C THR A 62 3.57 2.10 4.21
N ASN A 63 2.61 1.22 4.02
CA ASN A 63 2.00 0.96 2.71
C ASN A 63 1.25 2.18 2.15
N VAL A 64 0.67 3.05 3.00
CA VAL A 64 0.12 4.35 2.55
C VAL A 64 1.19 5.18 1.85
N GLY A 65 2.39 5.27 2.43
CA GLY A 65 3.54 5.95 1.82
C GLY A 65 3.96 5.33 0.49
N ALA A 66 4.10 4.00 0.47
CA ALA A 66 4.52 3.24 -0.70
C ALA A 66 3.54 3.35 -1.87
N MET A 67 2.24 3.27 -1.58
CA MET A 67 1.19 3.44 -2.60
C MET A 67 1.02 4.89 -3.02
N GLY A 68 1.40 5.85 -2.16
CA GLY A 68 1.22 7.27 -2.41
C GLY A 68 -0.26 7.68 -2.50
N LEU A 69 -1.14 6.99 -1.78
CA LEU A 69 -2.57 7.29 -1.70
C LEU A 69 -2.92 7.85 -0.32
N SER A 70 -3.57 9.01 -0.31
CA SER A 70 -3.98 9.64 0.94
C SER A 70 -5.12 8.88 1.62
N LEU A 71 -5.04 8.80 2.95
CA LEU A 71 -6.13 8.33 3.81
C LEU A 71 -7.21 9.39 4.04
N ASN A 72 -7.12 10.56 3.40
CA ASN A 72 -8.12 11.62 3.53
C ASN A 72 -9.54 11.08 3.24
N PRO A 73 -10.46 11.10 4.21
CA PRO A 73 -11.82 10.58 4.01
C PRO A 73 -12.61 11.28 2.90
N ALA A 74 -12.30 12.55 2.63
CA ALA A 74 -12.94 13.30 1.54
C ALA A 74 -12.51 12.81 0.15
N ALA A 75 -11.26 12.36 0.00
CA ALA A 75 -10.74 11.84 -1.26
C ALA A 75 -11.18 10.39 -1.54
N LYS A 76 -11.47 9.62 -0.50
CA LYS A 76 -11.93 8.21 -0.59
C LYS A 76 -11.02 7.30 -1.41
N LEU A 77 -9.70 7.55 -1.40
CA LEU A 77 -8.73 6.80 -2.19
C LEU A 77 -8.34 5.47 -1.55
N ALA A 78 -8.16 5.49 -0.23
CA ALA A 78 -7.74 4.34 0.54
C ALA A 78 -8.34 4.34 1.94
N TYR A 79 -8.42 3.17 2.56
CA TYR A 79 -8.99 2.96 3.88
C TYR A 79 -8.10 2.04 4.70
N LEU A 80 -8.08 2.24 6.03
CA LEU A 80 -7.55 1.26 6.97
C LEU A 80 -8.70 0.42 7.51
N VAL A 81 -8.66 -0.88 7.26
CA VAL A 81 -9.73 -1.80 7.62
C VAL A 81 -9.21 -2.94 8.49
N PRO A 82 -9.92 -3.29 9.57
CA PRO A 82 -9.58 -4.48 10.36
C PRO A 82 -10.02 -5.74 9.60
N ARG A 83 -9.07 -6.66 9.36
CA ARG A 83 -9.32 -7.93 8.68
C ARG A 83 -8.32 -8.99 9.17
N ASP A 84 -8.76 -10.22 9.37
CA ASP A 84 -7.92 -11.36 9.78
C ASP A 84 -6.99 -11.04 10.96
N LYS A 85 -7.52 -10.31 11.96
CA LYS A 85 -6.79 -9.85 13.16
C LYS A 85 -5.63 -8.87 12.84
N LYS A 86 -5.65 -8.20 11.69
CA LYS A 86 -4.69 -7.19 11.26
C LYS A 86 -5.40 -5.89 10.87
N ILE A 87 -4.69 -4.78 10.91
CA ILE A 87 -5.09 -3.55 10.21
C ILE A 87 -4.47 -3.63 8.82
N CYS A 88 -5.31 -3.53 7.78
CA CYS A 88 -4.91 -3.63 6.39
C CYS A 88 -5.22 -2.34 5.64
N LEU A 89 -4.38 -1.98 4.66
CA LEU A 89 -4.68 -0.92 3.71
C LEU A 89 -5.59 -1.49 2.59
N ASP A 90 -6.79 -0.95 2.43
CA ASP A 90 -7.70 -1.28 1.33
C ASP A 90 -7.79 -0.11 0.34
N VAL A 91 -7.42 -0.36 -0.91
CA VAL A 91 -7.45 0.65 -1.97
C VAL A 91 -8.81 0.65 -2.64
N SER A 92 -9.45 1.82 -2.68
CA SER A 92 -10.72 1.99 -3.37
C SER A 92 -10.56 1.94 -4.88
N TYR A 93 -11.66 1.82 -5.62
CA TYR A 93 -11.59 1.95 -7.07
C TYR A 93 -11.19 3.36 -7.53
N MET A 94 -11.51 4.39 -6.76
CA MET A 94 -11.04 5.76 -7.01
C MET A 94 -9.53 5.87 -6.78
N GLY A 95 -9.01 5.17 -5.76
CA GLY A 95 -7.57 5.06 -5.54
C GLY A 95 -6.85 4.34 -6.68
N LEU A 96 -7.46 3.31 -7.28
CA LEU A 96 -6.91 2.64 -8.46
C LEU A 96 -6.87 3.56 -9.68
N LEU A 97 -7.93 4.36 -9.89
CA LEU A 97 -7.95 5.38 -10.95
C LEU A 97 -6.87 6.44 -10.73
N GLU A 98 -6.74 6.94 -9.50
CA GLU A 98 -5.71 7.90 -9.12
C GLU A 98 -4.30 7.35 -9.39
N LEU A 99 -4.02 6.11 -8.98
CA LEU A 99 -2.75 5.44 -9.26
C LEU A 99 -2.47 5.30 -10.75
N ALA A 100 -3.47 4.89 -11.53
CA ALA A 100 -3.31 4.72 -12.97
C ALA A 100 -3.02 6.05 -13.67
N VAL A 101 -3.69 7.13 -13.28
CA VAL A 101 -3.44 8.48 -13.82
C VAL A 101 -2.10 9.02 -13.34
N ALA A 102 -1.83 8.98 -12.04
CA ALA A 102 -0.60 9.50 -11.45
C ALA A 102 0.67 8.76 -11.89
N SER A 103 0.53 7.49 -12.28
CA SER A 103 1.63 6.70 -12.85
C SER A 103 1.85 6.91 -14.35
N GLY A 104 0.96 7.63 -15.02
CA GLY A 104 0.99 7.79 -16.47
C GLY A 104 0.51 6.59 -17.27
N SER A 105 -0.04 5.56 -16.62
CA SER A 105 -0.64 4.40 -17.27
C SER A 105 -1.79 4.80 -18.20
N VAL A 106 -2.66 5.68 -17.69
CA VAL A 106 -3.77 6.24 -18.46
C VAL A 106 -3.87 7.74 -18.20
N LEU A 107 -4.42 8.50 -19.14
CA LEU A 107 -4.71 9.94 -18.95
C LEU A 107 -5.96 10.14 -18.09
N TRP A 108 -6.96 9.30 -18.27
CA TRP A 108 -8.18 9.22 -17.46
C TRP A 108 -8.88 7.88 -17.70
N ALA A 109 -9.71 7.46 -16.77
CA ALA A 109 -10.64 6.37 -17.00
C ALA A 109 -11.99 6.67 -16.32
N LYS A 110 -13.07 6.19 -16.95
CA LYS A 110 -14.44 6.40 -16.46
C LYS A 110 -15.26 5.14 -16.72
N ALA A 111 -15.97 4.67 -15.70
CA ALA A 111 -16.95 3.60 -15.82
C ALA A 111 -18.37 4.16 -15.80
N ASP A 112 -19.26 3.53 -16.57
CA ASP A 112 -20.69 3.78 -16.52
C ASP A 112 -21.51 2.50 -16.75
N VAL A 113 -22.77 2.52 -16.30
CA VAL A 113 -23.69 1.39 -16.45
C VAL A 113 -24.54 1.57 -17.69
N VAL A 114 -24.83 0.46 -18.36
CA VAL A 114 -25.77 0.39 -19.50
C VAL A 114 -27.09 -0.17 -19.00
N ARG A 115 -28.20 0.48 -19.34
CA ARG A 115 -29.54 0.06 -18.97
C ARG A 115 -30.31 -0.45 -20.20
N GLN A 116 -31.45 -1.07 -19.96
CA GLN A 116 -32.24 -1.72 -21.00
C GLN A 116 -32.65 -0.80 -22.15
N GLU A 117 -33.02 0.45 -21.83
CA GLU A 117 -33.50 1.43 -22.83
C GLU A 117 -32.35 2.26 -23.45
N ASP A 118 -31.10 1.99 -23.05
CA ASP A 118 -29.95 2.69 -23.60
C ASP A 118 -29.54 2.05 -24.93
N THR A 119 -29.04 2.87 -25.85
CA THR A 119 -28.35 2.37 -27.05
C THR A 119 -26.86 2.33 -26.77
N PHE A 120 -26.27 1.13 -26.82
CA PHE A 120 -24.87 0.92 -26.58
C PHE A 120 -24.23 0.09 -27.69
N SER A 121 -23.06 0.52 -28.20
CA SER A 121 -22.25 -0.24 -29.15
C SER A 121 -20.77 -0.03 -28.94
N LEU A 122 -19.99 -1.09 -29.15
CA LEU A 122 -18.53 -1.02 -29.21
C LEU A 122 -18.11 -0.65 -30.64
N ASN A 123 -17.15 0.27 -30.77
CA ASN A 123 -16.67 0.78 -32.05
C ASN A 123 -15.27 0.21 -32.42
N GLY A 124 -14.85 -0.88 -31.79
CA GLY A 124 -13.53 -1.48 -31.90
C GLY A 124 -12.74 -1.41 -30.60
N TYR A 125 -11.47 -1.81 -30.65
CA TYR A 125 -10.62 -1.87 -29.46
C TYR A 125 -9.94 -0.53 -29.14
N ASP A 126 -9.75 0.32 -30.12
CA ASP A 126 -9.02 1.60 -30.05
C ASP A 126 -9.93 2.84 -30.03
N GLN A 127 -11.24 2.65 -30.16
CA GLN A 127 -12.25 3.71 -30.18
C GLN A 127 -13.13 3.67 -28.94
N PRO A 128 -13.59 4.83 -28.42
CA PRO A 128 -14.56 4.84 -27.35
C PRO A 128 -15.89 4.24 -27.82
N PRO A 129 -16.63 3.56 -26.93
CA PRO A 129 -17.97 3.06 -27.27
C PRO A 129 -18.94 4.22 -27.50
N SER A 130 -19.95 3.95 -28.29
CA SER A 130 -21.13 4.85 -28.38
C SER A 130 -22.13 4.47 -27.31
N HIS A 131 -22.50 5.43 -26.45
CA HIS A 131 -23.51 5.23 -25.42
C HIS A 131 -24.47 6.42 -25.44
N ALA A 132 -25.71 6.17 -25.92
CA ALA A 132 -26.74 7.18 -26.05
C ALA A 132 -27.95 6.86 -25.17
N TYR A 133 -28.38 7.84 -24.39
CA TYR A 133 -29.56 7.78 -23.55
C TYR A 133 -30.01 9.18 -23.18
N HIS A 134 -31.26 9.33 -22.73
CA HIS A 134 -31.75 10.59 -22.22
C HIS A 134 -31.30 10.74 -20.75
N PRO A 135 -30.41 11.68 -20.40
CA PRO A 135 -29.78 11.74 -19.07
C PRO A 135 -30.75 12.02 -17.92
N PHE A 136 -31.91 12.61 -18.21
CA PHE A 136 -32.93 12.94 -17.23
C PHE A 136 -34.18 12.01 -17.30
N ALA A 137 -34.10 10.92 -18.08
CA ALA A 137 -35.19 9.95 -18.08
C ALA A 137 -35.24 9.25 -16.70
N THR A 138 -36.46 9.19 -16.14
CA THR A 138 -36.71 8.55 -14.86
C THR A 138 -36.77 7.03 -14.95
N ASP A 139 -37.11 6.50 -16.13
CA ASP A 139 -37.18 5.08 -16.41
C ASP A 139 -36.30 4.75 -17.63
N ARG A 140 -35.16 4.15 -17.34
CA ARG A 140 -34.22 3.59 -18.35
C ARG A 140 -34.15 2.07 -18.23
N GLY A 141 -35.03 1.47 -17.44
CA GLY A 141 -35.02 0.05 -17.16
C GLY A 141 -33.89 -0.44 -16.25
N ALA A 142 -33.77 -1.74 -16.11
CA ALA A 142 -32.76 -2.36 -15.27
C ALA A 142 -31.35 -2.19 -15.86
N VAL A 143 -30.32 -2.28 -15.02
CA VAL A 143 -28.93 -2.34 -15.46
C VAL A 143 -28.71 -3.68 -16.14
N VAL A 144 -28.22 -3.67 -17.38
CA VAL A 144 -27.91 -4.87 -18.17
C VAL A 144 -26.41 -5.13 -18.31
N GLY A 145 -25.60 -4.09 -18.13
CA GLY A 145 -24.16 -4.19 -18.21
C GLY A 145 -23.45 -2.97 -17.63
N VAL A 146 -22.15 -3.04 -17.66
CA VAL A 146 -21.24 -1.99 -17.24
C VAL A 146 -20.01 -1.97 -18.13
N TYR A 147 -19.47 -0.80 -18.38
CA TYR A 147 -18.23 -0.65 -19.12
C TYR A 147 -17.32 0.37 -18.45
N VAL A 148 -16.05 0.33 -18.82
CA VAL A 148 -15.06 1.35 -18.46
C VAL A 148 -14.25 1.71 -19.70
N VAL A 149 -14.01 3.00 -19.89
CA VAL A 149 -13.12 3.52 -20.93
C VAL A 149 -11.90 4.11 -20.26
N ALA A 150 -10.72 3.74 -20.73
CA ALA A 150 -9.45 4.33 -20.33
C ALA A 150 -8.78 4.98 -21.54
N LYS A 151 -8.37 6.25 -21.42
CA LYS A 151 -7.66 7.00 -22.45
C LYS A 151 -6.17 6.86 -22.26
N LEU A 152 -5.45 6.41 -23.28
CA LEU A 152 -4.00 6.26 -23.29
C LEU A 152 -3.29 7.55 -23.72
N ALA A 153 -2.00 7.64 -23.41
CA ALA A 153 -1.15 8.79 -23.79
C ALA A 153 -0.98 8.95 -25.30
N ASN A 154 -1.03 7.83 -26.07
CA ASN A 154 -0.98 7.83 -27.53
C ASN A 154 -2.27 8.30 -28.21
N GLY A 155 -3.33 8.53 -27.43
CA GLY A 155 -4.62 8.97 -27.93
C GLY A 155 -5.67 7.85 -28.09
N ASP A 156 -5.28 6.58 -28.01
CA ASP A 156 -6.20 5.43 -28.10
C ASP A 156 -7.08 5.32 -26.85
N CYS A 157 -8.17 4.57 -26.97
CA CYS A 157 -9.06 4.20 -25.87
C CYS A 157 -9.08 2.69 -25.71
N ILE A 158 -8.95 2.22 -24.50
CA ILE A 158 -9.21 0.82 -24.12
C ILE A 158 -10.57 0.77 -23.45
N THR A 159 -11.43 -0.14 -23.92
CA THR A 159 -12.78 -0.35 -23.36
C THR A 159 -12.93 -1.78 -22.88
N ASP A 160 -13.27 -1.95 -21.60
CA ASP A 160 -13.69 -3.22 -21.02
C ASP A 160 -15.19 -3.19 -20.72
N THR A 161 -15.86 -4.33 -20.91
CA THR A 161 -17.29 -4.48 -20.64
C THR A 161 -17.55 -5.71 -19.76
N MET A 162 -18.61 -5.66 -18.98
CA MET A 162 -19.15 -6.79 -18.23
C MET A 162 -20.68 -6.81 -18.33
N THR A 163 -21.25 -7.99 -18.44
CA THR A 163 -22.69 -8.18 -18.26
C THR A 163 -23.07 -8.03 -16.79
N ILE A 164 -24.33 -7.74 -16.51
CA ILE A 164 -24.80 -7.67 -15.11
C ILE A 164 -24.70 -9.03 -14.41
N ASP A 165 -24.83 -10.14 -15.15
CA ASP A 165 -24.69 -11.49 -14.60
C ASP A 165 -23.26 -11.77 -14.14
N GLU A 166 -22.25 -11.38 -14.92
CA GLU A 166 -20.84 -11.47 -14.49
C GLU A 166 -20.59 -10.66 -13.20
N VAL A 167 -21.21 -9.48 -13.08
CA VAL A 167 -21.12 -8.66 -11.86
C VAL A 167 -21.80 -9.37 -10.68
N HIS A 168 -22.96 -10.00 -10.92
CA HIS A 168 -23.69 -10.76 -9.89
C HIS A 168 -22.91 -11.99 -9.42
N ASP A 169 -22.18 -12.66 -10.31
CA ASP A 169 -21.30 -13.78 -9.95
C ASP A 169 -20.15 -13.33 -9.04
N ILE A 170 -19.60 -12.15 -9.30
CA ILE A 170 -18.57 -11.56 -8.41
C ILE A 170 -19.21 -11.15 -7.07
N ARG A 171 -20.39 -10.54 -7.09
CA ARG A 171 -21.14 -10.20 -5.89
C ARG A 171 -21.39 -11.43 -5.00
N ALA A 172 -21.80 -12.55 -5.60
CA ALA A 172 -22.11 -13.79 -4.88
C ALA A 172 -20.91 -14.34 -4.09
N ARG A 173 -19.69 -14.08 -4.57
CA ARG A 173 -18.44 -14.47 -3.87
C ARG A 173 -18.04 -13.52 -2.74
N SER A 174 -18.59 -12.31 -2.70
CA SER A 174 -18.26 -11.28 -1.71
C SER A 174 -18.68 -11.69 -0.30
N SER A 175 -17.78 -11.52 0.67
CA SER A 175 -18.07 -11.78 2.10
C SER A 175 -19.21 -10.89 2.62
N ALA A 176 -19.28 -9.63 2.20
CA ALA A 176 -20.35 -8.71 2.57
C ALA A 176 -21.71 -9.20 2.05
N TRP A 177 -21.77 -9.72 0.82
CA TRP A 177 -23.00 -10.27 0.26
C TRP A 177 -23.45 -11.53 1.00
N LYS A 178 -22.52 -12.45 1.28
CA LYS A 178 -22.80 -13.67 2.06
C LYS A 178 -23.30 -13.36 3.48
N ALA A 179 -22.69 -12.35 4.13
CA ALA A 179 -23.12 -11.89 5.44
C ALA A 179 -24.53 -11.28 5.43
N TYR A 180 -24.88 -10.55 4.36
CA TYR A 180 -26.23 -9.99 4.16
C TYR A 180 -27.26 -11.08 3.88
N LEU A 181 -26.94 -12.10 3.11
CA LEU A 181 -27.84 -13.24 2.87
C LEU A 181 -28.11 -14.05 4.15
N ALA A 182 -27.13 -14.11 5.05
CA ALA A 182 -27.31 -14.76 6.36
C ALA A 182 -28.11 -13.88 7.35
N ASP A 183 -28.04 -12.57 7.21
CA ASP A 183 -28.70 -11.61 8.10
C ASP A 183 -28.94 -10.29 7.35
N ALA A 184 -30.18 -10.11 6.85
CA ALA A 184 -30.58 -8.95 6.05
C ALA A 184 -30.60 -7.62 6.82
N SER A 185 -30.44 -7.63 8.15
CA SER A 185 -30.29 -6.41 8.95
C SER A 185 -28.92 -5.75 8.79
N LYS A 186 -27.92 -6.47 8.26
CA LYS A 186 -26.61 -5.95 8.01
C LYS A 186 -26.59 -5.00 6.81
N LYS A 187 -26.01 -3.83 7.01
CA LYS A 187 -25.78 -2.88 5.91
C LYS A 187 -24.91 -3.50 4.84
N ASN A 188 -25.33 -3.40 3.59
CA ASN A 188 -24.63 -3.98 2.47
C ASN A 188 -24.55 -2.99 1.30
N PRO A 189 -23.36 -2.57 0.85
CA PRO A 189 -23.21 -1.63 -0.26
C PRO A 189 -23.72 -2.18 -1.61
N TRP A 190 -23.83 -3.50 -1.78
CA TRP A 190 -24.46 -4.09 -2.97
C TRP A 190 -25.97 -3.85 -3.05
N VAL A 191 -26.58 -3.45 -1.91
CA VAL A 191 -28.01 -3.09 -1.84
C VAL A 191 -28.16 -1.57 -1.87
N THR A 192 -27.39 -0.85 -1.04
CA THR A 192 -27.53 0.62 -0.90
C THR A 192 -26.93 1.39 -2.07
N ASP A 193 -25.85 0.88 -2.66
CA ASP A 193 -25.02 1.56 -3.66
C ASP A 193 -24.70 0.63 -4.84
N ALA A 194 -25.72 -0.12 -5.32
CA ALA A 194 -25.54 -1.17 -6.32
C ALA A 194 -24.81 -0.71 -7.60
N VAL A 195 -25.12 0.50 -8.10
CA VAL A 195 -24.47 1.07 -9.28
C VAL A 195 -23.00 1.34 -9.04
N GLU A 196 -22.65 1.92 -7.89
CA GLU A 196 -21.25 2.19 -7.54
C GLU A 196 -20.45 0.89 -7.31
N MET A 197 -21.08 -0.14 -6.74
CA MET A 197 -20.47 -1.46 -6.62
C MET A 197 -20.27 -2.14 -7.99
N THR A 198 -21.18 -1.93 -8.93
CA THR A 198 -21.05 -2.40 -10.31
C THR A 198 -19.88 -1.70 -11.02
N LYS A 199 -19.76 -0.37 -10.92
CA LYS A 199 -18.62 0.40 -11.45
C LYS A 199 -17.30 -0.01 -10.79
N LYS A 200 -17.27 -0.20 -9.46
CA LYS A 200 -16.10 -0.72 -8.74
C LYS A 200 -15.65 -2.07 -9.32
N THR A 201 -16.58 -2.93 -9.67
CA THR A 201 -16.28 -4.29 -10.16
C THR A 201 -15.56 -4.24 -11.50
N ILE A 202 -16.09 -3.49 -12.47
CA ILE A 202 -15.45 -3.37 -13.80
C ILE A 202 -14.09 -2.68 -13.72
N ILE A 203 -13.94 -1.63 -12.92
CA ILE A 203 -12.65 -0.94 -12.73
C ILE A 203 -11.62 -1.89 -12.11
N LYS A 204 -11.99 -2.68 -11.09
CA LYS A 204 -11.11 -3.70 -10.49
C LYS A 204 -10.75 -4.84 -11.45
N ARG A 205 -11.51 -5.06 -12.51
CA ARG A 205 -11.15 -5.98 -13.58
C ARG A 205 -10.19 -5.32 -14.58
N ALA A 206 -10.58 -4.15 -15.10
CA ALA A 206 -9.93 -3.47 -16.20
C ALA A 206 -8.52 -2.96 -15.88
N TYR A 207 -8.29 -2.38 -14.66
CA TYR A 207 -6.98 -1.82 -14.32
C TYR A 207 -5.84 -2.84 -14.41
N LYS A 208 -6.13 -4.14 -14.33
CA LYS A 208 -5.16 -5.23 -14.46
C LYS A 208 -4.60 -5.36 -15.88
N THR A 209 -5.32 -4.87 -16.88
CA THR A 209 -4.98 -4.92 -18.30
C THR A 209 -4.46 -3.59 -18.84
N TRP A 210 -4.53 -2.52 -18.07
CA TRP A 210 -4.00 -1.21 -18.47
C TRP A 210 -2.48 -1.23 -18.63
N PRO A 211 -1.89 -0.31 -19.39
CA PRO A 211 -0.45 -0.22 -19.57
C PRO A 211 0.30 -0.23 -18.24
N ARG A 212 1.31 -1.08 -18.14
CA ARG A 212 2.05 -1.28 -16.90
C ARG A 212 3.03 -0.16 -16.65
N THR A 213 3.08 0.25 -15.41
CA THR A 213 4.11 1.10 -14.84
C THR A 213 4.54 0.50 -13.52
N ASP A 214 5.77 0.70 -13.07
CA ASP A 214 6.30 0.11 -11.82
C ASP A 214 5.38 0.40 -10.63
N ARG A 215 4.82 1.60 -10.60
CA ARG A 215 3.90 2.02 -9.54
C ARG A 215 2.54 1.32 -9.62
N LEU A 216 1.99 1.14 -10.81
CA LEU A 216 0.74 0.41 -11.01
C LEU A 216 0.96 -1.09 -10.74
N ASP A 217 2.10 -1.63 -11.13
CA ASP A 217 2.46 -3.03 -10.88
C ASP A 217 2.59 -3.34 -9.39
N SER A 218 3.19 -2.45 -8.61
CA SER A 218 3.23 -2.57 -7.16
C SER A 218 1.82 -2.61 -6.56
N ALA A 219 0.91 -1.73 -7.02
CA ALA A 219 -0.48 -1.72 -6.59
C ALA A 219 -1.23 -3.00 -6.97
N VAL A 220 -1.03 -3.50 -8.19
CA VAL A 220 -1.61 -4.77 -8.67
C VAL A 220 -1.11 -5.95 -7.86
N HIS A 221 0.20 -6.01 -7.59
CA HIS A 221 0.81 -7.05 -6.79
C HIS A 221 0.17 -7.12 -5.40
N HIS A 222 0.08 -6.01 -4.71
CA HIS A 222 -0.54 -5.93 -3.38
C HIS A 222 -2.01 -6.37 -3.36
N LEU A 223 -2.80 -5.92 -4.34
CA LEU A 223 -4.21 -6.28 -4.43
C LEU A 223 -4.44 -7.76 -4.78
N ASN A 224 -3.48 -8.42 -5.44
CA ASN A 224 -3.57 -9.82 -5.80
C ASN A 224 -3.06 -10.76 -4.69
N THR A 225 -2.07 -10.32 -3.91
CA THR A 225 -1.40 -11.17 -2.90
C THR A 225 -2.35 -11.53 -1.74
N ASP A 226 -3.28 -10.65 -1.40
CA ASP A 226 -4.18 -10.81 -0.24
C ASP A 226 -5.62 -11.19 -0.62
N GLY A 227 -5.81 -11.90 -1.72
CA GLY A 227 -7.17 -12.28 -2.15
C GLY A 227 -8.08 -11.07 -2.41
N GLN A 228 -7.52 -9.94 -2.83
CA GLN A 228 -8.15 -8.63 -3.04
C GLN A 228 -8.61 -7.93 -1.74
N GLN A 229 -8.04 -8.27 -0.60
CA GLN A 229 -8.63 -7.92 0.67
C GLN A 229 -7.74 -7.13 1.63
N GLY A 230 -6.54 -6.85 1.29
CA GLY A 230 -5.58 -6.08 2.07
C GLY A 230 -4.25 -5.99 1.33
N VAL A 231 -3.38 -5.17 1.84
CA VAL A 231 -2.04 -4.99 1.27
C VAL A 231 -1.07 -5.56 2.29
N ASP A 232 -0.33 -6.60 1.91
CA ASP A 232 0.81 -7.02 2.73
C ASP A 232 1.85 -5.90 2.75
N PRO A 233 2.56 -5.73 3.87
CA PRO A 233 3.59 -4.71 3.94
C PRO A 233 4.56 -4.91 2.79
N LEU A 234 4.88 -3.83 2.08
CA LEU A 234 6.05 -3.81 1.22
C LEU A 234 7.23 -4.12 2.14
N VAL A 235 7.77 -5.33 2.00
CA VAL A 235 9.09 -5.62 2.52
C VAL A 235 10.03 -4.79 1.65
N VAL A 236 10.25 -3.55 2.06
CA VAL A 236 11.40 -2.83 1.59
C VAL A 236 12.56 -3.58 2.22
N GLU A 237 13.18 -4.48 1.46
CA GLU A 237 14.57 -4.79 1.75
C GLU A 237 15.26 -3.43 1.76
N MET A 238 15.50 -2.92 2.96
CA MET A 238 16.40 -1.80 3.12
C MET A 238 17.68 -2.31 2.44
N GLU A 239 18.03 -1.72 1.30
CA GLU A 239 19.43 -1.67 0.91
C GLU A 239 20.12 -0.94 2.06
N VAL A 240 20.48 -1.71 3.06
CA VAL A 240 21.51 -1.28 4.01
C VAL A 240 22.69 -0.96 3.10
N PRO A 241 23.17 0.29 3.07
CA PRO A 241 24.32 0.60 2.23
C PRO A 241 25.34 -0.47 2.50
N PRO A 242 25.96 -1.06 1.47
CA PRO A 242 26.83 -2.21 1.62
C PRO A 242 27.81 -1.88 2.74
N PHE A 243 27.84 -2.71 3.78
CA PHE A 243 28.69 -2.50 4.93
C PHE A 243 30.14 -2.50 4.45
N ASP A 244 30.76 -1.33 4.42
CA ASP A 244 32.12 -1.16 3.95
C ASP A 244 33.12 -1.43 5.08
N VAL A 245 33.69 -2.64 5.04
CA VAL A 245 34.73 -3.06 5.99
C VAL A 245 35.94 -2.12 5.95
N GLU A 246 36.30 -1.57 4.80
CA GLU A 246 37.47 -0.67 4.65
C GLU A 246 37.23 0.69 5.33
N GLU A 247 36.01 1.20 5.28
CA GLU A 247 35.64 2.44 5.98
C GLU A 247 35.65 2.26 7.50
N GLU A 248 35.13 1.13 7.99
CA GLU A 248 35.14 0.81 9.41
C GLU A 248 36.56 0.54 9.95
N LEU A 249 37.46 -0.05 9.16
CA LEU A 249 38.87 -0.20 9.52
C LEU A 249 39.56 1.16 9.77
N LYS A 250 39.25 2.18 8.95
CA LYS A 250 39.75 3.55 9.16
C LYS A 250 39.24 4.14 10.49
N GLY A 251 37.97 3.87 10.84
CA GLY A 251 37.40 4.29 12.10
C GLY A 251 38.05 3.64 13.32
N ILE A 252 38.47 2.36 13.20
CA ILE A 252 39.19 1.65 14.25
C ILE A 252 40.59 2.27 14.49
N ASP A 253 41.30 2.64 13.43
CA ASP A 253 42.64 3.23 13.53
C ASP A 253 42.67 4.56 14.28
N VAL A 254 41.60 5.32 14.29
CA VAL A 254 41.50 6.61 15.00
C VAL A 254 40.87 6.52 16.39
N ALA A 255 40.34 5.37 16.78
CA ALA A 255 39.68 5.19 18.07
C ALA A 255 40.67 5.43 19.24
N ALA A 256 40.28 6.28 20.18
CA ALA A 256 41.13 6.70 21.29
C ALA A 256 40.87 5.93 22.59
N THR A 257 39.74 5.24 22.71
CA THR A 257 39.32 4.58 23.95
C THR A 257 38.83 3.15 23.73
N HIS A 258 39.01 2.30 24.75
CA HIS A 258 38.46 0.94 24.77
C HIS A 258 36.93 0.91 24.58
N ALA A 259 36.23 1.87 25.15
CA ALA A 259 34.77 1.98 25.05
C ALA A 259 34.31 2.26 23.60
N GLU A 260 35.07 3.07 22.84
CA GLU A 260 34.81 3.30 21.40
C GLU A 260 35.04 2.05 20.59
N LEU A 261 36.14 1.33 20.82
CA LEU A 261 36.45 0.06 20.16
C LEU A 261 35.36 -1.00 20.41
N GLN A 262 34.82 -1.08 21.63
CA GLN A 262 33.71 -1.99 21.94
C GLN A 262 32.41 -1.60 21.21
N ARG A 263 32.10 -0.31 21.05
CA ARG A 263 30.93 0.15 20.30
C ARG A 263 31.07 -0.18 18.82
N ILE A 264 32.26 0.09 18.24
CA ILE A 264 32.56 -0.26 16.85
C ILE A 264 32.41 -1.76 16.65
N TRP A 265 33.03 -2.59 17.51
CA TRP A 265 32.92 -4.04 17.42
C TRP A 265 31.49 -4.54 17.44
N LYS A 266 30.68 -4.08 18.38
CA LYS A 266 29.28 -4.50 18.50
C LYS A 266 28.47 -4.19 17.24
N ARG A 267 28.68 -3.02 16.62
CA ARG A 267 28.02 -2.60 15.39
C ARG A 267 28.51 -3.43 14.20
N CYS A 268 29.82 -3.52 14.01
CA CYS A 268 30.44 -4.18 12.88
C CYS A 268 30.24 -5.69 12.88
N SER A 269 30.33 -6.34 14.04
CA SER A 269 30.12 -7.80 14.13
C SER A 269 28.68 -8.19 13.78
N ALA A 270 27.69 -7.38 14.17
CA ALA A 270 26.30 -7.58 13.81
C ALA A 270 26.08 -7.41 12.28
N ALA A 271 26.66 -6.37 11.68
CA ALA A 271 26.59 -6.12 10.24
C ALA A 271 27.26 -7.22 9.40
N CYS A 272 28.46 -7.66 9.78
CA CYS A 272 29.14 -8.78 9.11
C CYS A 272 28.35 -10.10 9.23
N LEU A 273 27.70 -10.34 10.36
CA LEU A 273 26.87 -11.52 10.56
C LEU A 273 25.67 -11.49 9.61
N GLN A 274 25.01 -10.33 9.49
CA GLN A 274 23.89 -10.12 8.61
C GLN A 274 24.26 -10.25 7.13
N ALA A 275 25.44 -9.73 6.74
CA ALA A 275 26.00 -9.83 5.40
C ALA A 275 26.64 -11.21 5.09
N LYS A 276 26.72 -12.12 6.09
CA LYS A 276 27.44 -13.41 6.00
C LYS A 276 28.91 -13.26 5.61
N ASP A 277 29.52 -12.11 5.89
CA ASP A 277 30.93 -11.80 5.60
C ASP A 277 31.86 -12.25 6.75
N ARG A 278 32.29 -13.49 6.69
CA ARG A 278 33.24 -14.07 7.67
C ARG A 278 34.62 -13.42 7.60
N LEU A 279 35.12 -13.13 6.39
CA LEU A 279 36.42 -12.54 6.18
C LEU A 279 36.51 -11.12 6.71
N GLY A 280 35.48 -10.27 6.42
CA GLY A 280 35.38 -8.94 6.96
C GLY A 280 35.31 -8.94 8.48
N ASN A 281 34.54 -9.83 9.10
CA ASN A 281 34.45 -9.96 10.55
C ASN A 281 35.81 -10.33 11.19
N GLU A 282 36.58 -11.25 10.60
CA GLU A 282 37.91 -11.57 11.09
C GLU A 282 38.93 -10.44 10.95
N ARG A 283 38.90 -9.69 9.85
CA ARG A 283 39.72 -8.50 9.62
C ARG A 283 39.45 -7.42 10.66
N LEU A 284 38.18 -7.09 10.90
CA LEU A 284 37.74 -6.12 11.91
C LEU A 284 38.14 -6.54 13.32
N LYS A 285 37.97 -7.83 13.66
CA LYS A 285 38.40 -8.37 14.95
C LYS A 285 39.91 -8.21 15.19
N ARG A 286 40.73 -8.50 14.18
CA ARG A 286 42.20 -8.31 14.28
C ARG A 286 42.57 -6.84 14.44
N ALA A 287 41.95 -5.95 13.68
CA ALA A 287 42.22 -4.52 13.76
C ALA A 287 41.85 -3.95 15.15
N ILE A 288 40.69 -4.34 15.70
CA ILE A 288 40.27 -3.91 17.05
C ILE A 288 41.24 -4.40 18.13
N LEU A 289 41.67 -5.66 18.08
CA LEU A 289 42.64 -6.19 19.05
C LEU A 289 43.99 -5.49 18.94
N ALA A 290 44.45 -5.19 17.74
CA ALA A 290 45.69 -4.45 17.53
C ALA A 290 45.61 -3.03 18.06
N ARG A 291 44.50 -2.33 17.80
CA ARG A 291 44.30 -0.95 18.28
C ARG A 291 44.12 -0.89 19.80
N ASP A 292 43.41 -1.86 20.37
CA ASP A 292 43.21 -1.94 21.81
C ASP A 292 44.52 -2.09 22.58
N ALA A 293 45.45 -2.87 22.05
CA ALA A 293 46.79 -3.01 22.57
C ALA A 293 47.55 -1.65 22.61
N VAL A 294 47.45 -0.85 21.55
CA VAL A 294 48.04 0.49 21.47
C VAL A 294 47.38 1.45 22.44
N VAL A 295 46.07 1.43 22.59
CA VAL A 295 45.31 2.28 23.54
C VAL A 295 45.69 1.96 25.00
N ASN A 296 45.89 0.69 25.31
CA ASN A 296 46.32 0.27 26.65
C ASN A 296 47.78 0.64 26.94
N MET A 297 48.68 0.53 25.96
CA MET A 297 50.10 0.98 26.14
C MET A 297 50.20 2.47 26.38
N ASN A 298 49.37 3.30 25.74
CA ASN A 298 49.33 4.76 25.95
C ASN A 298 48.75 5.16 27.31
N LYS A 299 47.96 4.30 27.97
CA LYS A 299 47.45 4.51 29.33
C LYS A 299 48.49 4.20 30.42
N GLU A 300 49.44 3.32 30.15
CA GLU A 300 50.48 2.97 31.10
C GLU A 300 51.65 3.99 31.08
N GLN A 301 51.70 4.84 30.03
CA GLN A 301 52.73 5.89 29.89
C GLN A 301 52.27 7.32 30.29
N ALA A 302 50.99 7.48 30.62
CA ALA A 302 50.39 8.75 31.07
C ALA A 302 50.08 8.72 32.56
#